data_d3622fb30eca9251e43e38af47434220
#
_entry.id   d3622fb30eca9251e43e38af47434220
#
_cell.length_a   1.000
_cell.length_b   1.000
_cell.length_c   1.000
_cell.angle_alpha   90.00
_cell.angle_beta   90.00
_cell.angle_gamma   90.00
#
_symmetry.space_group_name_H-M   'P 1'
#
loop_
_entity.id
_entity.type
_entity.pdbx_description
1 polymer ?
#
loop_
_entity_poly.entity_id
_entity_poly.type
_entity_poly.pdbx_seq_one_letter_code
_entity_poly.pdbx_strand_id
1 'polypeptide(L)'
;MTMRTLRYEQYQSAAEFESISKAYHFLSVRMYARTIGAPGAVTAMFTYRDSGDSSQIASVQESDLEIRTMDPKDKVQYTNQPSYSTKGEGYDIPAATRNATTPIQADWTQWSVHRMDWTPKNTTWYIDGKEVASIAFQVPRDPSQVIFNCWSDGGEWSGNMTTGSEAYLQIQWIEIVYNSTGNAKTTDGTIPSLSKVKRDGEGCQNICSIDDTPTTGTPVLVQGAASRISDHILGLGVAYIWIPLLLATFLI
;
A
#
# COMPACT_ATOMS: atom_id res chain seq x y z
N MET A 1 -2.29 7.02 -11.12
CA MET A 1 -3.45 6.08 -11.17
C MET A 1 -4.61 6.67 -10.39
N THR A 2 -5.85 6.39 -10.82
CA THR A 2 -7.06 6.79 -10.08
C THR A 2 -8.00 5.59 -10.00
N MET A 3 -8.41 5.24 -8.80
CA MET A 3 -9.45 4.24 -8.54
C MET A 3 -10.71 4.96 -8.08
N ARG A 4 -11.87 4.45 -8.48
CA ARG A 4 -13.15 5.10 -8.24
C ARG A 4 -14.17 4.11 -7.72
N THR A 5 -14.98 4.54 -6.75
CA THR A 5 -16.27 3.96 -6.41
C THR A 5 -17.38 4.95 -6.75
N LEU A 6 -18.47 4.44 -7.29
CA LEU A 6 -19.66 5.22 -7.68
C LEU A 6 -20.91 4.51 -7.14
N ARG A 7 -21.80 5.26 -6.50
CA ARG A 7 -23.11 4.78 -6.07
C ARG A 7 -24.11 4.88 -7.22
N TYR A 8 -24.52 3.72 -7.75
CA TYR A 8 -25.67 3.58 -8.63
C TYR A 8 -26.95 3.39 -7.81
N GLU A 9 -28.10 3.37 -8.45
CA GLU A 9 -29.38 3.16 -7.75
C GLU A 9 -29.45 1.82 -7.02
N GLN A 10 -28.92 0.76 -7.63
CA GLN A 10 -29.06 -0.62 -7.13
C GLN A 10 -27.78 -1.21 -6.58
N TYR A 11 -26.61 -0.61 -6.82
CA TYR A 11 -25.31 -1.11 -6.38
C TYR A 11 -24.27 0.00 -6.25
N GLN A 12 -23.15 -0.31 -5.62
CA GLN A 12 -21.92 0.48 -5.64
C GLN A 12 -20.85 -0.27 -6.45
N SER A 13 -20.04 0.49 -7.18
CA SER A 13 -18.85 -0.06 -7.81
C SER A 13 -17.69 -0.09 -6.82
N ALA A 14 -16.71 -0.95 -7.07
CA ALA A 14 -15.42 -0.96 -6.40
C ALA A 14 -14.30 -1.01 -7.44
N ALA A 15 -13.14 -0.52 -7.07
CA ALA A 15 -11.92 -0.68 -7.83
C ALA A 15 -10.83 -1.20 -6.90
N GLU A 16 -10.10 -2.21 -7.36
CA GLU A 16 -9.03 -2.83 -6.62
C GLU A 16 -7.89 -3.23 -7.54
N PHE A 17 -6.67 -3.16 -7.06
CA PHE A 17 -5.54 -3.85 -7.67
C PHE A 17 -4.66 -4.46 -6.57
N GLU A 18 -4.04 -5.56 -6.89
CA GLU A 18 -3.22 -6.32 -5.98
C GLU A 18 -1.87 -6.69 -6.57
N SER A 19 -0.92 -6.97 -5.72
CA SER A 19 0.35 -7.53 -6.16
C SER A 19 0.17 -8.96 -6.66
N ILE A 20 0.85 -9.31 -7.76
CA ILE A 20 0.87 -10.69 -8.26
C ILE A 20 1.50 -11.63 -7.24
N SER A 21 2.54 -11.17 -6.53
CA SER A 21 3.20 -11.95 -5.50
C SER A 21 2.36 -12.00 -4.23
N LYS A 22 2.22 -13.20 -3.68
CA LYS A 22 1.64 -13.47 -2.34
C LYS A 22 2.71 -13.91 -1.34
N ALA A 23 3.98 -13.63 -1.64
CA ALA A 23 5.13 -14.14 -0.89
C ALA A 23 5.91 -13.05 -0.15
N TYR A 24 5.33 -11.86 0.02
CA TYR A 24 5.96 -10.81 0.81
C TYR A 24 5.97 -11.16 2.29
N HIS A 25 7.15 -11.03 2.95
CA HIS A 25 7.32 -11.42 4.34
C HIS A 25 8.65 -10.91 4.91
N PHE A 26 8.76 -9.81 5.42
CA PHE A 26 7.97 -8.65 5.77
C PHE A 26 8.21 -7.52 4.74
N LEU A 27 7.65 -6.31 4.94
CA LEU A 27 7.81 -5.23 3.97
C LEU A 27 7.67 -3.84 4.59
N SER A 28 8.16 -2.86 3.83
CA SER A 28 7.77 -1.46 3.93
C SER A 28 7.10 -1.07 2.61
N VAL A 29 5.84 -0.68 2.65
CA VAL A 29 5.10 -0.18 1.49
C VAL A 29 4.68 1.25 1.73
N ARG A 30 4.80 2.07 0.71
CA ARG A 30 4.35 3.46 0.75
C ARG A 30 3.72 3.88 -0.56
N MET A 31 2.77 4.78 -0.45
CA MET A 31 2.12 5.42 -1.60
C MET A 31 2.08 6.93 -1.39
N TYR A 32 2.32 7.69 -2.44
CA TYR A 32 2.01 9.12 -2.48
C TYR A 32 0.62 9.27 -3.06
N ALA A 33 -0.33 9.58 -2.20
CA ALA A 33 -1.74 9.45 -2.52
C ALA A 33 -2.60 10.51 -1.83
N ARG A 34 -3.84 10.59 -2.29
CA ARG A 34 -4.92 11.31 -1.62
C ARG A 34 -6.26 10.62 -1.85
N THR A 35 -7.19 10.85 -0.95
CA THR A 35 -8.59 10.42 -1.06
C THR A 35 -9.47 11.64 -1.26
N ILE A 36 -10.36 11.61 -2.24
CA ILE A 36 -11.31 12.71 -2.49
C ILE A 36 -12.69 12.14 -2.84
N GLY A 37 -13.72 12.96 -2.67
CA GLY A 37 -15.07 12.63 -3.10
C GLY A 37 -16.11 12.72 -1.99
N ALA A 38 -17.25 12.08 -2.23
CA ALA A 38 -18.39 12.11 -1.34
C ALA A 38 -18.19 11.20 -0.11
N PRO A 39 -18.85 11.52 1.03
CA PRO A 39 -18.93 10.59 2.16
C PRO A 39 -19.58 9.26 1.76
N GLY A 40 -19.17 8.17 2.42
CA GLY A 40 -19.74 6.85 2.23
C GLY A 40 -18.86 5.90 1.41
N ALA A 41 -17.57 6.15 1.34
CA ALA A 41 -16.58 5.29 0.71
C ALA A 41 -15.40 5.01 1.64
N VAL A 42 -14.63 3.97 1.30
CA VAL A 42 -13.36 3.60 1.92
C VAL A 42 -12.30 3.54 0.83
N THR A 43 -11.14 4.08 1.12
CA THR A 43 -9.92 3.87 0.33
C THR A 43 -8.87 3.23 1.22
N ALA A 44 -8.19 2.20 0.72
CA ALA A 44 -7.28 1.42 1.55
C ALA A 44 -5.98 1.05 0.85
N MET A 45 -4.97 0.81 1.69
CA MET A 45 -3.73 0.10 1.38
C MET A 45 -3.50 -0.92 2.50
N PHE A 46 -3.38 -2.19 2.14
CA PHE A 46 -3.28 -3.25 3.15
C PHE A 46 -2.47 -4.46 2.66
N THR A 47 -1.99 -5.24 3.63
CA THR A 47 -1.51 -6.60 3.37
C THR A 47 -2.63 -7.58 3.63
N TYR A 48 -2.71 -8.64 2.83
CA TYR A 48 -3.78 -9.63 2.95
C TYR A 48 -3.27 -11.04 2.74
N ARG A 49 -3.72 -11.94 3.62
CA ARG A 49 -3.60 -13.37 3.49
C ARG A 49 -4.93 -14.03 3.78
N ASP A 50 -5.46 -14.69 2.77
CA ASP A 50 -6.64 -15.53 2.88
C ASP A 50 -6.38 -16.74 3.81
N SER A 51 -7.40 -17.12 4.56
CA SER A 51 -7.39 -18.34 5.38
C SER A 51 -7.39 -19.64 4.55
N GLY A 52 -7.74 -19.54 3.25
CA GLY A 52 -7.98 -20.69 2.38
C GLY A 52 -9.31 -21.41 2.66
N ASP A 53 -10.03 -21.01 3.70
CA ASP A 53 -11.33 -21.57 4.11
C ASP A 53 -12.23 -20.44 4.61
N SER A 54 -13.31 -20.16 3.88
CA SER A 54 -14.24 -19.07 4.20
C SER A 54 -14.96 -19.25 5.56
N SER A 55 -14.97 -20.45 6.11
CA SER A 55 -15.47 -20.71 7.47
C SER A 55 -14.51 -20.30 8.58
N GLN A 56 -13.25 -20.00 8.23
CA GLN A 56 -12.19 -19.67 9.17
C GLN A 56 -11.75 -18.21 9.05
N ILE A 57 -12.70 -17.29 9.08
CA ILE A 57 -12.42 -15.85 9.01
C ILE A 57 -11.39 -15.41 10.05
N ALA A 58 -11.39 -16.04 11.23
CA ALA A 58 -10.39 -15.78 12.27
C ALA A 58 -8.94 -16.14 11.87
N SER A 59 -8.74 -16.85 10.76
CA SER A 59 -7.42 -17.20 10.21
C SER A 59 -6.92 -16.19 9.17
N VAL A 60 -7.75 -15.24 8.73
CA VAL A 60 -7.33 -14.12 7.89
C VAL A 60 -6.25 -13.32 8.63
N GLN A 61 -5.21 -12.94 7.91
CA GLN A 61 -4.15 -12.08 8.43
C GLN A 61 -4.05 -10.85 7.54
N GLU A 62 -4.19 -9.69 8.16
CA GLU A 62 -4.29 -8.44 7.43
C GLU A 62 -3.74 -7.29 8.28
N SER A 63 -3.14 -6.30 7.63
CA SER A 63 -2.75 -5.04 8.23
C SER A 63 -3.22 -3.91 7.33
N ASP A 64 -4.06 -3.03 7.88
CA ASP A 64 -4.85 -2.07 7.13
C ASP A 64 -4.43 -0.63 7.41
N LEU A 65 -4.47 0.17 6.38
CA LEU A 65 -4.64 1.60 6.40
C LEU A 65 -5.92 1.91 5.65
N GLU A 66 -6.91 2.48 6.32
CA GLU A 66 -8.19 2.83 5.72
C GLU A 66 -8.57 4.28 5.97
N ILE A 67 -8.99 4.97 4.92
CA ILE A 67 -9.58 6.30 4.96
C ILE A 67 -11.04 6.16 4.63
N ARG A 68 -11.90 6.39 5.62
CA ARG A 68 -13.35 6.43 5.44
C ARG A 68 -13.77 7.86 5.13
N THR A 69 -14.34 8.08 3.97
CA THR A 69 -14.69 9.44 3.51
C THR A 69 -15.80 10.10 4.33
N MET A 70 -16.47 9.34 5.20
CA MET A 70 -17.44 9.86 6.17
C MET A 70 -16.79 10.41 7.45
N ASP A 71 -15.53 10.05 7.72
CA ASP A 71 -14.80 10.51 8.89
C ASP A 71 -14.29 11.95 8.71
N PRO A 72 -13.95 12.63 9.82
CA PRO A 72 -13.20 13.87 9.75
C PRO A 72 -11.93 13.71 8.90
N LYS A 73 -11.61 14.73 8.10
CA LYS A 73 -10.53 14.64 7.11
C LYS A 73 -9.13 14.44 7.70
N ASP A 74 -8.98 14.61 8.98
CA ASP A 74 -7.76 14.36 9.74
C ASP A 74 -7.71 12.97 10.41
N LYS A 75 -8.66 12.07 10.10
CA LYS A 75 -8.75 10.73 10.69
C LYS A 75 -8.43 9.65 9.69
N VAL A 76 -7.58 8.71 10.10
CA VAL A 76 -7.25 7.48 9.37
C VAL A 76 -7.36 6.30 10.32
N GLN A 77 -7.91 5.20 9.85
CA GLN A 77 -8.05 3.94 10.60
C GLN A 77 -6.87 3.03 10.29
N TYR A 78 -6.30 2.43 11.33
CA TYR A 78 -5.21 1.44 11.22
C TYR A 78 -5.61 0.21 12.01
N THR A 79 -5.56 -0.97 11.39
CA THR A 79 -6.04 -2.21 11.99
C THR A 79 -5.13 -3.38 11.64
N ASN A 80 -4.93 -4.30 12.59
CA ASN A 80 -4.47 -5.65 12.30
C ASN A 80 -5.63 -6.62 12.48
N GLN A 81 -5.86 -7.50 11.50
CA GLN A 81 -6.92 -8.50 11.55
C GLN A 81 -6.40 -9.87 11.97
N PRO A 82 -7.23 -10.65 12.68
CA PRO A 82 -8.62 -10.36 13.05
C PRO A 82 -8.73 -9.37 14.21
N SER A 83 -9.61 -8.39 14.07
CA SER A 83 -9.88 -7.35 15.10
C SER A 83 -11.11 -7.63 15.94
N TYR A 84 -11.79 -8.76 15.72
CA TYR A 84 -13.01 -9.14 16.41
C TYR A 84 -12.81 -10.41 17.26
N SER A 85 -13.67 -10.58 18.28
CA SER A 85 -13.69 -11.78 19.10
C SER A 85 -14.50 -12.90 18.43
N THR A 86 -13.94 -14.12 18.41
CA THR A 86 -14.64 -15.33 17.93
C THR A 86 -15.82 -15.78 18.79
N LYS A 87 -16.10 -15.09 19.89
CA LYS A 87 -17.20 -15.41 20.81
C LYS A 87 -18.55 -14.84 20.37
N GLY A 88 -18.73 -14.52 19.09
CA GLY A 88 -20.04 -14.31 18.48
C GLY A 88 -20.62 -12.90 18.58
N GLU A 89 -19.93 -11.97 19.18
CA GLU A 89 -20.32 -10.56 19.17
C GLU A 89 -19.19 -9.76 18.53
N GLY A 90 -19.46 -9.16 17.36
CA GLY A 90 -18.49 -8.43 16.57
C GLY A 90 -18.04 -7.16 17.29
N TYR A 91 -17.05 -7.27 18.13
CA TYR A 91 -16.47 -6.13 18.81
C TYR A 91 -15.04 -5.90 18.32
N ASP A 92 -14.79 -4.68 17.94
CA ASP A 92 -13.44 -4.17 17.71
C ASP A 92 -12.62 -4.42 18.98
N ILE A 93 -11.55 -5.19 18.83
CA ILE A 93 -10.58 -5.34 19.90
C ILE A 93 -9.72 -4.08 19.92
N PRO A 94 -9.78 -3.25 20.99
CA PRO A 94 -9.04 -1.97 21.00
C PRO A 94 -7.52 -2.12 20.81
N ALA A 95 -6.97 -3.31 21.11
CA ALA A 95 -5.57 -3.61 20.88
C ALA A 95 -5.22 -3.75 19.39
N ALA A 96 -6.19 -4.11 18.53
CA ALA A 96 -6.00 -4.36 17.11
C ALA A 96 -6.17 -3.11 16.24
N THR A 97 -6.80 -2.06 16.75
CA THR A 97 -7.17 -0.89 15.97
C THR A 97 -6.63 0.40 16.58
N ARG A 98 -6.21 1.32 15.73
CA ARG A 98 -5.89 2.71 16.08
C ARG A 98 -6.62 3.64 15.12
N ASN A 99 -7.34 4.59 15.70
CA ASN A 99 -7.92 5.71 14.98
C ASN A 99 -7.02 6.91 15.25
N ALA A 100 -6.15 7.22 14.32
CA ALA A 100 -5.15 8.26 14.51
C ALA A 100 -5.53 9.54 13.79
N THR A 101 -5.24 10.67 14.45
CA THR A 101 -5.28 11.98 13.81
C THR A 101 -4.00 12.17 13.01
N THR A 102 -4.11 12.60 11.76
CA THR A 102 -2.95 12.91 10.93
C THR A 102 -2.11 14.02 11.58
N PRO A 103 -0.76 13.94 11.49
CA PRO A 103 0.08 14.95 12.10
C PRO A 103 -0.11 16.31 11.43
N ILE A 104 -0.38 17.31 12.29
CA ILE A 104 -0.37 18.74 11.92
C ILE A 104 -1.15 19.04 10.64
N GLN A 105 -2.48 19.12 10.73
CA GLN A 105 -3.38 19.60 9.67
C GLN A 105 -3.32 18.85 8.32
N ALA A 106 -2.73 17.65 8.30
CA ALA A 106 -2.76 16.82 7.11
C ALA A 106 -4.19 16.30 6.90
N ASP A 107 -4.86 16.88 5.94
CA ASP A 107 -6.16 16.49 5.43
C ASP A 107 -5.92 15.40 4.38
N TRP A 108 -6.53 14.23 4.53
CA TRP A 108 -6.36 13.12 3.58
C TRP A 108 -6.85 13.45 2.16
N THR A 109 -7.49 14.59 1.94
CA THR A 109 -7.78 15.11 0.60
C THR A 109 -6.57 15.77 -0.06
N GLN A 110 -5.51 16.02 0.70
CA GLN A 110 -4.25 16.52 0.20
C GLN A 110 -3.29 15.37 -0.10
N TRP A 111 -2.34 15.62 -0.99
CA TRP A 111 -1.31 14.66 -1.30
C TRP A 111 -0.37 14.45 -0.11
N SER A 112 -0.23 13.19 0.33
CA SER A 112 0.67 12.80 1.42
C SER A 112 1.29 11.43 1.15
N VAL A 113 2.44 11.19 1.73
CA VAL A 113 3.08 9.87 1.71
C VAL A 113 2.51 9.03 2.85
N HIS A 114 1.72 8.03 2.52
CA HIS A 114 1.25 7.02 3.46
C HIS A 114 2.19 5.83 3.41
N ARG A 115 2.71 5.41 4.56
CA ARG A 115 3.64 4.28 4.67
C ARG A 115 3.18 3.30 5.73
N MET A 116 3.37 2.01 5.45
CA MET A 116 3.18 0.92 6.40
C MET A 116 4.46 0.08 6.45
N ASP A 117 5.02 -0.07 7.65
CA ASP A 117 6.13 -0.97 7.93
C ASP A 117 5.60 -2.20 8.66
N TRP A 118 5.60 -3.33 7.99
CA TRP A 118 5.24 -4.61 8.57
C TRP A 118 6.50 -5.39 8.95
N THR A 119 6.68 -5.64 10.24
CA THR A 119 7.80 -6.37 10.83
C THR A 119 7.31 -7.59 11.60
N PRO A 120 8.20 -8.49 12.08
CA PRO A 120 7.76 -9.63 12.91
C PRO A 120 7.11 -9.26 14.24
N LYS A 121 7.30 -8.03 14.71
CA LYS A 121 6.86 -7.61 16.06
C LYS A 121 5.68 -6.66 16.06
N ASN A 122 5.59 -5.83 15.04
CA ASN A 122 4.55 -4.80 14.93
C ASN A 122 4.34 -4.40 13.47
N THR A 123 3.16 -3.85 13.21
CA THR A 123 2.91 -3.02 12.05
C THR A 123 2.88 -1.58 12.50
N THR A 124 3.62 -0.70 11.80
CA THR A 124 3.74 0.72 12.12
C THR A 124 3.39 1.54 10.89
N TRP A 125 2.57 2.57 11.08
CA TRP A 125 2.14 3.45 9.99
C TRP A 125 2.67 4.86 10.17
N TYR A 126 2.93 5.50 9.05
CA TYR A 126 3.49 6.85 8.98
C TYR A 126 2.73 7.67 7.94
N ILE A 127 2.62 8.98 8.19
CA ILE A 127 2.20 9.97 7.21
C ILE A 127 3.32 11.02 7.13
N ASP A 128 3.81 11.25 5.90
CA ASP A 128 4.91 12.19 5.62
C ASP A 128 6.12 12.00 6.56
N GLY A 129 6.51 10.72 6.77
CA GLY A 129 7.64 10.32 7.61
C GLY A 129 7.37 10.35 9.13
N LYS A 130 6.20 10.81 9.59
CA LYS A 130 5.86 10.83 11.01
C LYS A 130 5.04 9.60 11.38
N GLU A 131 5.46 8.88 12.43
CA GLU A 131 4.70 7.78 12.98
C GLU A 131 3.34 8.26 13.50
N VAL A 132 2.27 7.58 13.09
CA VAL A 132 0.89 7.88 13.47
C VAL A 132 0.24 6.74 14.23
N ALA A 133 0.66 5.50 13.99
CA ALA A 133 0.17 4.34 14.71
C ALA A 133 1.20 3.21 14.74
N SER A 134 1.19 2.41 15.79
CA SER A 134 1.93 1.16 15.87
C SER A 134 1.12 0.12 16.64
N ILE A 135 0.97 -1.08 16.07
CA ILE A 135 0.15 -2.16 16.61
C ILE A 135 0.98 -3.43 16.64
N ALA A 136 1.12 -4.02 17.85
CA ALA A 136 1.81 -5.30 18.07
C ALA A 136 0.84 -6.48 18.21
N PHE A 137 -0.46 -6.20 18.32
CA PHE A 137 -1.49 -7.23 18.41
C PHE A 137 -1.89 -7.71 17.01
N GLN A 138 -2.03 -9.01 16.81
CA GLN A 138 -2.44 -9.64 15.55
C GLN A 138 -1.61 -9.20 14.32
N VAL A 139 -0.32 -8.96 14.51
CA VAL A 139 0.60 -8.72 13.39
C VAL A 139 0.58 -9.91 12.44
N PRO A 140 0.40 -9.72 11.12
CA PRO A 140 0.46 -10.83 10.17
C PRO A 140 1.77 -11.61 10.30
N ARG A 141 1.67 -12.94 10.36
CA ARG A 141 2.80 -13.84 10.62
C ARG A 141 3.26 -14.58 9.38
N ASP A 142 2.38 -14.68 8.41
CA ASP A 142 2.59 -15.46 7.20
C ASP A 142 2.73 -14.56 5.97
N PRO A 143 3.38 -15.04 4.91
CA PRO A 143 3.50 -14.29 3.67
C PRO A 143 2.15 -13.84 3.13
N SER A 144 2.09 -12.60 2.68
CA SER A 144 0.86 -11.93 2.25
C SER A 144 1.07 -11.22 0.92
N GLN A 145 -0.01 -10.84 0.28
CA GLN A 145 -0.04 -9.90 -0.85
C GLN A 145 -0.26 -8.47 -0.36
N VAL A 146 -0.04 -7.48 -1.22
CA VAL A 146 -0.35 -6.07 -0.98
C VAL A 146 -1.49 -5.68 -1.90
N ILE A 147 -2.50 -5.03 -1.33
CA ILE A 147 -3.73 -4.65 -2.03
C ILE A 147 -4.00 -3.16 -1.82
N PHE A 148 -4.57 -2.53 -2.83
CA PHE A 148 -5.06 -1.16 -2.82
C PHE A 148 -6.47 -1.14 -3.37
N ASN A 149 -7.40 -0.47 -2.70
CA ASN A 149 -8.77 -0.40 -3.18
C ASN A 149 -9.47 0.93 -2.89
N CYS A 150 -10.61 1.10 -3.56
CA CYS A 150 -11.58 2.16 -3.34
C CYS A 150 -12.96 1.55 -3.51
N TRP A 151 -13.76 1.53 -2.45
CA TRP A 151 -15.03 0.82 -2.42
C TRP A 151 -16.09 1.55 -1.56
N SER A 152 -17.32 1.12 -1.72
CA SER A 152 -18.47 1.53 -0.92
C SER A 152 -19.49 0.39 -0.94
N ASP A 153 -20.13 0.09 0.16
CA ASP A 153 -21.17 -0.94 0.25
C ASP A 153 -22.49 -0.42 0.85
N GLY A 154 -22.48 0.80 1.37
CA GLY A 154 -23.61 1.40 2.06
C GLY A 154 -23.82 0.87 3.48
N GLY A 155 -22.87 0.07 3.98
CA GLY A 155 -22.86 -0.48 5.31
C GLY A 155 -22.41 0.51 6.38
N GLU A 156 -22.35 0.03 7.61
CA GLU A 156 -21.96 0.86 8.76
C GLU A 156 -20.51 1.34 8.66
N TRP A 157 -19.62 0.51 8.09
CA TRP A 157 -18.20 0.85 8.01
C TRP A 157 -17.91 1.92 6.95
N SER A 158 -18.40 1.73 5.73
CA SER A 158 -18.19 2.71 4.65
C SER A 158 -19.06 3.96 4.81
N GLY A 159 -20.21 3.82 5.41
CA GLY A 159 -21.29 4.79 5.37
C GLY A 159 -22.13 4.68 4.09
N ASN A 160 -23.22 5.42 4.06
CA ASN A 160 -24.15 5.39 2.93
C ASN A 160 -23.88 6.57 1.97
N MET A 161 -23.32 6.27 0.81
CA MET A 161 -23.07 7.25 -0.23
C MET A 161 -24.39 7.61 -0.94
N THR A 162 -24.61 8.87 -1.22
CA THR A 162 -25.78 9.33 -2.01
C THR A 162 -25.70 8.79 -3.44
N THR A 163 -26.82 8.34 -3.99
CA THR A 163 -26.92 7.87 -5.38
C THR A 163 -26.40 8.94 -6.36
N GLY A 164 -25.58 8.51 -7.31
CA GLY A 164 -24.88 9.37 -8.27
C GLY A 164 -23.59 10.01 -7.73
N SER A 165 -23.29 9.86 -6.44
CA SER A 165 -22.03 10.34 -5.87
C SER A 165 -20.91 9.35 -6.05
N GLU A 166 -19.68 9.85 -5.95
CA GLU A 166 -18.46 9.08 -6.18
C GLU A 166 -17.33 9.51 -5.25
N ALA A 167 -16.38 8.59 -5.05
CA ALA A 167 -15.15 8.86 -4.33
C ALA A 167 -13.96 8.18 -5.03
N TYR A 168 -12.77 8.66 -4.72
CA TYR A 168 -11.55 8.27 -5.44
C TYR A 168 -10.38 8.08 -4.49
N LEU A 169 -9.57 7.05 -4.74
CA LEU A 169 -8.18 6.99 -4.34
C LEU A 169 -7.31 7.38 -5.53
N GLN A 170 -6.54 8.43 -5.38
CA GLN A 170 -5.59 8.88 -6.39
C GLN A 170 -4.16 8.62 -5.90
N ILE A 171 -3.37 7.92 -6.72
CA ILE A 171 -2.00 7.52 -6.40
C ILE A 171 -1.07 8.02 -7.50
N GLN A 172 -0.01 8.71 -7.11
CA GLN A 172 1.05 9.13 -8.04
C GLN A 172 2.13 8.06 -8.18
N TRP A 173 2.58 7.48 -7.06
CA TRP A 173 3.57 6.41 -7.06
C TRP A 173 3.36 5.48 -5.85
N ILE A 174 3.88 4.26 -5.99
CA ILE A 174 3.99 3.24 -4.94
C ILE A 174 5.41 2.74 -4.94
N GLU A 175 5.95 2.52 -3.75
CA GLU A 175 7.22 1.87 -3.54
C GLU A 175 7.09 0.77 -2.49
N ILE A 176 7.72 -0.38 -2.75
CA ILE A 176 7.71 -1.53 -1.85
C ILE A 176 9.14 -2.03 -1.69
N VAL A 177 9.60 -2.06 -0.43
CA VAL A 177 10.83 -2.76 -0.04
C VAL A 177 10.41 -3.97 0.78
N TYR A 178 10.86 -5.17 0.41
CA TYR A 178 10.31 -6.39 0.98
C TYR A 178 11.31 -7.54 1.09
N ASN A 179 11.03 -8.46 2.01
CA ASN A 179 11.56 -9.82 2.00
C ASN A 179 10.56 -10.75 1.33
N SER A 180 11.06 -11.82 0.71
CA SER A 180 10.24 -12.84 0.06
C SER A 180 10.62 -14.23 0.59
N THR A 181 9.60 -15.02 0.95
CA THR A 181 9.78 -16.42 1.40
C THR A 181 9.57 -17.37 0.25
N GLY A 182 10.52 -17.48 -0.65
CA GLY A 182 10.51 -18.52 -1.68
C GLY A 182 10.34 -18.02 -3.09
N ASN A 183 10.50 -18.92 -4.05
CA ASN A 183 10.34 -18.64 -5.46
C ASN A 183 8.88 -18.22 -5.72
N ALA A 184 8.66 -16.97 -6.04
CA ALA A 184 7.40 -16.54 -6.62
C ALA A 184 7.19 -17.34 -7.91
N LYS A 185 6.44 -18.43 -7.82
CA LYS A 185 5.93 -19.10 -9.02
C LYS A 185 4.85 -18.18 -9.56
N THR A 186 5.20 -17.40 -10.57
CA THR A 186 4.18 -16.81 -11.41
C THR A 186 3.45 -17.91 -12.14
N THR A 187 2.15 -17.76 -12.27
CA THR A 187 1.28 -18.72 -12.96
C THR A 187 1.58 -18.85 -14.46
N ASP A 188 2.49 -18.04 -15.02
CA ASP A 188 2.87 -18.10 -16.44
C ASP A 188 4.33 -18.48 -16.72
N GLY A 189 5.11 -18.83 -15.70
CA GLY A 189 6.44 -19.41 -15.89
C GLY A 189 7.54 -18.48 -16.37
N THR A 190 7.31 -17.19 -16.51
CA THR A 190 8.24 -16.22 -17.06
C THR A 190 8.55 -15.04 -16.15
N ILE A 191 8.91 -15.29 -14.89
CA ILE A 191 9.84 -14.37 -14.26
C ILE A 191 11.23 -14.92 -14.56
N PRO A 192 12.17 -14.14 -15.14
CA PRO A 192 13.55 -14.51 -15.12
C PRO A 192 13.85 -14.84 -13.64
N SER A 193 14.25 -16.08 -13.38
CA SER A 193 14.77 -16.42 -12.08
C SER A 193 15.79 -15.31 -11.79
N LEU A 194 15.54 -14.51 -10.77
CA LEU A 194 16.63 -13.86 -10.07
C LEU A 194 17.45 -15.03 -9.54
N SER A 195 18.18 -15.62 -10.49
CA SER A 195 19.08 -16.72 -10.27
C SER A 195 19.87 -16.36 -9.05
N LYS A 196 19.70 -17.16 -8.01
CA LYS A 196 20.65 -17.38 -6.93
C LYS A 196 21.75 -16.33 -6.92
N VAL A 197 21.42 -15.12 -6.49
CA VAL A 197 22.46 -14.27 -5.94
C VAL A 197 22.92 -15.09 -4.73
N LYS A 198 24.03 -15.80 -4.90
CA LYS A 198 24.73 -16.37 -3.78
C LYS A 198 24.87 -15.25 -2.77
N ARG A 199 24.20 -15.37 -1.66
CA ARG A 199 24.44 -14.50 -0.50
C ARG A 199 25.77 -14.93 0.10
N ASP A 200 26.83 -14.52 -0.55
CA ASP A 200 28.14 -14.55 0.11
C ASP A 200 28.13 -13.38 1.10
N GLY A 201 27.58 -13.61 2.28
CA GLY A 201 27.83 -12.88 3.53
C GLY A 201 27.61 -11.38 3.60
N GLU A 202 27.39 -10.68 2.51
CA GLU A 202 27.18 -9.23 2.49
C GLU A 202 25.70 -8.93 2.21
N GLY A 203 25.04 -8.32 3.20
CA GLY A 203 23.65 -7.90 3.11
C GLY A 203 23.39 -6.95 1.94
N CYS A 204 22.12 -6.71 1.65
CA CYS A 204 21.66 -5.76 0.63
C CYS A 204 22.44 -4.44 0.73
N GLN A 205 23.30 -4.16 -0.26
CA GLN A 205 24.17 -3.00 -0.24
C GLN A 205 23.55 -1.76 -0.89
N ASN A 206 22.37 -1.89 -1.49
CA ASN A 206 21.62 -0.78 -2.03
C ASN A 206 20.38 -0.52 -1.20
N ILE A 207 20.40 0.55 -0.46
CA ILE A 207 19.27 1.05 0.29
C ILE A 207 18.76 2.28 -0.45
N CYS A 208 17.49 2.26 -0.87
CA CYS A 208 16.82 3.48 -1.29
C CYS A 208 16.20 4.11 -0.04
N SER A 209 16.60 5.33 0.30
CA SER A 209 15.92 6.12 1.30
C SER A 209 14.99 7.11 0.61
N ILE A 210 13.71 7.06 0.97
CA ILE A 210 12.75 8.08 0.55
C ILE A 210 12.72 9.19 1.60
N ASP A 211 13.02 8.87 2.85
CA ASP A 211 12.99 9.82 3.95
C ASP A 211 14.07 10.92 3.82
N ASP A 212 15.16 10.60 3.10
CA ASP A 212 16.24 11.56 2.81
C ASP A 212 16.06 12.31 1.50
N THR A 213 14.91 12.15 0.82
CA THR A 213 14.69 12.77 -0.47
C THR A 213 14.19 14.21 -0.30
N PRO A 214 14.87 15.23 -0.82
CA PRO A 214 14.41 16.62 -0.72
C PRO A 214 13.18 16.91 -1.59
N THR A 215 12.80 15.98 -2.47
CA THR A 215 11.68 16.13 -3.39
C THR A 215 10.72 14.96 -3.24
N THR A 216 9.52 15.21 -2.74
CA THR A 216 8.46 14.20 -2.62
C THR A 216 8.21 13.52 -3.97
N GLY A 217 8.19 12.20 -3.97
CA GLY A 217 7.88 11.39 -5.15
C GLY A 217 9.08 10.99 -6.02
N THR A 218 10.29 11.40 -5.68
CA THR A 218 11.49 10.97 -6.43
C THR A 218 12.43 10.23 -5.47
N PRO A 219 12.51 8.89 -5.53
CA PRO A 219 13.44 8.15 -4.68
C PRO A 219 14.88 8.51 -5.07
N VAL A 220 15.72 8.75 -4.07
CA VAL A 220 17.16 8.88 -4.27
C VAL A 220 17.80 7.54 -3.96
N LEU A 221 18.51 7.01 -4.95
CA LEU A 221 19.36 5.86 -4.74
C LEU A 221 20.50 6.27 -3.79
N VAL A 222 20.47 5.76 -2.58
CA VAL A 222 21.61 5.86 -1.67
C VAL A 222 22.68 4.93 -2.23
N GLN A 223 23.77 5.49 -2.71
CA GLN A 223 24.90 4.71 -3.18
C GLN A 223 25.49 3.90 -2.01
N GLY A 224 24.92 2.73 -1.77
CA GLY A 224 25.65 1.65 -1.14
C GLY A 224 26.67 1.11 -2.14
N ALA A 225 27.71 0.46 -1.67
CA ALA A 225 28.70 -0.22 -2.51
C ALA A 225 28.04 -1.44 -3.21
N ALA A 226 27.04 -1.20 -4.03
CA ALA A 226 26.47 -2.25 -4.84
C ALA A 226 27.45 -2.57 -5.95
N SER A 227 27.75 -3.83 -6.01
CA SER A 227 28.53 -4.47 -7.04
C SER A 227 28.36 -3.77 -8.37
N ARG A 228 29.44 -3.26 -8.89
CA ARG A 228 29.59 -3.04 -10.31
C ARG A 228 29.18 -4.33 -11.01
N ILE A 229 28.01 -4.34 -11.61
CA ILE A 229 27.76 -5.28 -12.69
C ILE A 229 28.82 -4.91 -13.70
N SER A 230 29.78 -5.79 -13.82
CA SER A 230 30.92 -5.70 -14.70
C SER A 230 30.49 -5.17 -16.05
N ASP A 231 31.03 -4.05 -16.46
CA ASP A 231 30.96 -3.47 -17.81
C ASP A 231 31.70 -4.34 -18.84
N HIS A 232 31.47 -5.64 -18.82
CA HIS A 232 31.97 -6.58 -19.82
C HIS A 232 30.83 -7.26 -20.56
N ILE A 233 29.93 -6.47 -21.13
CA ILE A 233 29.20 -6.85 -22.33
C ILE A 233 29.28 -5.66 -23.27
N LEU A 234 30.28 -5.77 -24.15
CA LEU A 234 30.38 -5.23 -25.52
C LEU A 234 29.40 -4.10 -25.87
N GLY A 235 30.01 -2.95 -26.10
CA GLY A 235 29.53 -1.80 -26.82
C GLY A 235 28.40 -2.02 -27.82
N LEU A 236 27.22 -1.59 -27.42
CA LEU A 236 26.26 -0.93 -28.30
C LEU A 236 25.48 0.01 -27.37
N GLY A 237 25.87 1.26 -27.39
CA GLY A 237 25.21 2.32 -26.65
C GLY A 237 23.78 2.51 -27.13
N VAL A 238 22.85 2.30 -26.25
CA VAL A 238 21.51 2.89 -26.37
C VAL A 238 21.34 3.83 -25.17
N ALA A 239 21.69 5.08 -25.41
CA ALA A 239 21.35 6.16 -24.48
C ALA A 239 19.84 6.36 -24.55
N TYR A 240 19.12 6.01 -23.49
CA TYR A 240 17.74 6.44 -23.33
C TYR A 240 17.74 7.91 -22.93
N ILE A 241 17.59 8.78 -23.93
CA ILE A 241 17.31 10.19 -23.72
C ILE A 241 15.82 10.31 -23.40
N TRP A 242 15.50 10.64 -22.17
CA TRP A 242 14.17 11.10 -21.81
C TRP A 242 13.97 12.50 -22.36
N ILE A 243 13.20 12.63 -23.44
CA ILE A 243 12.77 13.94 -23.98
C ILE A 243 11.50 14.31 -23.22
N PRO A 244 11.48 15.40 -22.46
CA PRO A 244 10.23 15.92 -21.92
C PRO A 244 9.39 16.46 -23.09
N LEU A 245 8.17 15.94 -23.23
CA LEU A 245 7.20 16.43 -24.22
C LEU A 245 6.70 17.80 -23.76
N LEU A 246 7.30 18.85 -24.29
CA LEU A 246 6.77 20.20 -24.22
C LEU A 246 5.60 20.29 -25.21
N LEU A 247 4.38 20.29 -24.70
CA LEU A 247 3.21 20.70 -25.49
C LEU A 247 3.26 22.21 -25.69
N ALA A 248 3.69 22.60 -26.88
CA ALA A 248 3.47 23.95 -27.36
C ALA A 248 2.03 24.12 -27.82
N THR A 249 1.29 25.00 -27.14
CA THR A 249 0.03 25.55 -27.62
C THR A 249 0.30 26.38 -28.87
N PHE A 250 -0.36 26.08 -29.96
CA PHE A 250 -0.60 27.06 -31.03
C PHE A 250 -2.09 27.23 -31.23
N LEU A 251 -2.45 28.51 -31.14
CA LEU A 251 -3.66 29.14 -31.62
C LEU A 251 -3.98 28.83 -33.09
N ILE A 252 -5.18 28.52 -33.40
CA ILE A 252 -6.04 29.26 -34.33
C ILE A 252 -7.48 28.94 -33.96
#